data_cd1aa820fd74c2ca1e6a4d57eb5a4865
#
_entry.id   cd1aa820fd74c2ca1e6a4d57eb5a4865
#
_cell.length_a   1.000
_cell.length_b   1.000
_cell.length_c   1.000
_cell.angle_alpha   90.00
_cell.angle_beta   90.00
_cell.angle_gamma   90.00
#
_symmetry.space_group_name_H-M   'P 1'
#
loop_
_entity.id
_entity.type
_entity.pdbx_description
1 polymer ?
#
loop_
_entity_poly.entity_id
_entity_poly.type
_entity_poly.pdbx_seq_one_letter_code
_entity_poly.pdbx_strand_id
1 'polypeptide(L)'
;SGSASFEIIRNLTEKLPILTTPKWVNTKAQPIAIDDVLSYLYNSLYLKVDGNLTVDIGSEQLSYKDMMLKTAKVLDLKRIILPLPFMSINLSSYWLNLFTPVPFSVAKALIEGLKSEVTIQNDNAVKYFPTMKPISYEDSVKNAIKEIEENQVISRWNDTGSGIWEKNSSNEISQALYMDRKEADIS
;
A
#
# COMPACT_ATOMS: atom_id res chain seq x y z
N SER A 1 -6.90 3.99 -2.20
CA SER A 1 -5.97 2.91 -2.51
C SER A 1 -6.21 1.71 -1.56
N GLY A 2 -6.42 0.52 -2.11
CA GLY A 2 -6.64 -0.73 -1.34
C GLY A 2 -5.36 -1.41 -0.81
N SER A 3 -4.21 -0.73 -0.82
CA SER A 3 -2.94 -1.29 -0.33
C SER A 3 -2.93 -1.46 1.19
N ALA A 4 -2.70 -2.70 1.66
CA ALA A 4 -2.59 -2.98 3.09
C ALA A 4 -1.48 -2.18 3.79
N SER A 5 -0.34 -2.00 3.13
CA SER A 5 0.78 -1.20 3.67
C SER A 5 0.39 0.27 3.83
N PHE A 6 -0.29 0.85 2.85
CA PHE A 6 -0.78 2.22 2.92
C PHE A 6 -1.83 2.37 4.04
N GLU A 7 -2.78 1.44 4.15
CA GLU A 7 -3.80 1.48 5.21
C GLU A 7 -3.19 1.37 6.62
N ILE A 8 -2.14 0.56 6.80
CA ILE A 8 -1.40 0.50 8.06
C ILE A 8 -0.78 1.87 8.38
N ILE A 9 -0.02 2.44 7.44
CA ILE A 9 0.65 3.74 7.62
C ILE A 9 -0.39 4.81 7.93
N ARG A 10 -1.46 4.91 7.16
CA ARG A 10 -2.53 5.88 7.33
C ARG A 10 -3.19 5.75 8.71
N ASN A 11 -3.70 4.57 9.05
CA ASN A 11 -4.41 4.35 10.30
C ASN A 11 -3.53 4.61 11.53
N LEU A 12 -2.27 4.18 11.53
CA LEU A 12 -1.33 4.47 12.61
C LEU A 12 -1.09 5.98 12.74
N THR A 13 -0.90 6.65 11.61
CA THR A 13 -0.65 8.09 11.58
C THR A 13 -1.87 8.89 12.04
N GLU A 14 -3.08 8.50 11.64
CA GLU A 14 -4.32 9.16 12.05
C GLU A 14 -4.63 8.97 13.55
N LYS A 15 -4.49 7.74 14.04
CA LYS A 15 -4.96 7.38 15.40
C LYS A 15 -3.97 7.68 16.52
N LEU A 16 -2.66 7.70 16.23
CA LEU A 16 -1.63 7.77 17.24
C LEU A 16 -0.82 9.07 17.18
N PRO A 17 -0.92 9.95 18.17
CA PRO A 17 -0.09 11.17 18.24
C PRO A 17 1.40 10.86 18.49
N ILE A 18 1.67 9.76 19.22
CA ILE A 18 3.01 9.23 19.46
C ILE A 18 3.03 7.79 18.96
N LEU A 19 3.85 7.54 17.95
CA LEU A 19 4.02 6.21 17.36
C LEU A 19 5.26 5.55 17.96
N THR A 20 5.04 4.52 18.77
CA THR A 20 6.12 3.62 19.19
C THR A 20 6.29 2.54 18.14
N THR A 21 7.46 2.45 17.53
CA THR A 21 7.69 1.58 16.38
C THR A 21 8.89 0.67 16.59
N PRO A 22 8.88 -0.56 16.04
CA PRO A 22 10.05 -1.41 16.03
C PRO A 22 11.16 -0.90 15.10
N LYS A 23 12.34 -1.52 15.15
CA LYS A 23 13.49 -1.14 14.32
C LYS A 23 13.23 -1.17 12.82
N TRP A 24 12.31 -2.01 12.33
CA TRP A 24 11.96 -2.09 10.91
C TRP A 24 11.43 -0.78 10.33
N VAL A 25 11.01 0.17 11.16
CA VAL A 25 10.55 1.49 10.68
C VAL A 25 11.65 2.24 9.90
N ASN A 26 12.91 1.89 10.11
CA ASN A 26 14.04 2.48 9.38
C ASN A 26 14.39 1.74 8.09
N THR A 27 13.76 0.59 7.80
CA THR A 27 13.97 -0.14 6.54
C THR A 27 13.48 0.71 5.38
N LYS A 28 14.23 0.69 4.29
CA LYS A 28 13.95 1.49 3.11
C LYS A 28 13.12 0.74 2.10
N ALA A 29 12.22 1.46 1.46
CA ALA A 29 11.42 0.99 0.33
C ALA A 29 11.23 2.12 -0.69
N GLN A 30 10.84 1.76 -1.91
CA GLN A 30 10.48 2.71 -2.95
C GLN A 30 9.02 2.47 -3.34
N PRO A 31 8.08 3.11 -2.64
CA PRO A 31 6.65 3.02 -2.97
C PRO A 31 6.39 3.61 -4.35
N ILE A 32 5.29 3.19 -4.97
CA ILE A 32 4.86 3.71 -6.25
C ILE A 32 3.33 3.88 -6.26
N ALA A 33 2.83 4.93 -6.90
CA ALA A 33 1.41 5.13 -7.09
C ALA A 33 0.84 4.11 -8.09
N ILE A 34 -0.43 3.72 -7.90
CA ILE A 34 -1.08 2.76 -8.79
C ILE A 34 -1.18 3.30 -10.22
N ASP A 35 -1.42 4.59 -10.39
CA ASP A 35 -1.50 5.24 -11.71
C ASP A 35 -0.17 5.18 -12.45
N ASP A 36 0.95 5.32 -11.73
CA ASP A 36 2.29 5.14 -12.30
C ASP A 36 2.50 3.69 -12.73
N VAL A 37 2.09 2.71 -11.90
CA VAL A 37 2.17 1.29 -12.27
C VAL A 37 1.37 1.01 -13.54
N LEU A 38 0.12 1.50 -13.61
CA LEU A 38 -0.73 1.34 -14.78
C LEU A 38 -0.10 2.00 -16.02
N SER A 39 0.52 3.15 -15.85
CA SER A 39 1.22 3.86 -16.93
C SER A 39 2.43 3.06 -17.42
N TYR A 40 3.23 2.46 -16.52
CA TYR A 40 4.32 1.57 -16.90
C TYR A 40 3.80 0.33 -17.66
N LEU A 41 2.74 -0.31 -17.17
CA LEU A 41 2.12 -1.45 -17.82
C LEU A 41 1.59 -1.10 -19.21
N TYR A 42 0.88 0.03 -19.34
CA TYR A 42 0.36 0.49 -20.62
C TYR A 42 1.49 0.75 -21.63
N ASN A 43 2.52 1.47 -21.23
CA ASN A 43 3.65 1.77 -22.11
C ASN A 43 4.49 0.53 -22.46
N SER A 44 4.50 -0.49 -21.60
CA SER A 44 5.20 -1.75 -21.87
C SER A 44 4.63 -2.51 -23.07
N LEU A 45 3.35 -2.31 -23.42
CA LEU A 45 2.71 -2.91 -24.59
C LEU A 45 3.34 -2.45 -25.92
N TYR A 46 3.96 -1.28 -25.91
CA TYR A 46 4.60 -0.69 -27.10
C TYR A 46 6.12 -0.87 -27.10
N LEU A 47 6.67 -1.44 -26.04
CA LEU A 47 8.10 -1.64 -25.89
C LEU A 47 8.58 -2.80 -26.76
N LYS A 48 9.56 -2.55 -27.63
CA LYS A 48 10.20 -3.59 -28.45
C LYS A 48 11.52 -3.99 -27.77
N VAL A 49 11.57 -5.21 -27.29
CA VAL A 49 12.77 -5.80 -26.66
C VAL A 49 12.96 -7.21 -27.21
N ASP A 50 14.21 -7.61 -27.36
CA ASP A 50 14.56 -8.99 -27.70
C ASP A 50 14.74 -9.78 -26.39
N GLY A 51 13.89 -10.79 -26.18
CA GLY A 51 13.92 -11.63 -24.99
C GLY A 51 13.18 -11.04 -23.78
N ASN A 52 13.53 -11.51 -22.58
CA ASN A 52 12.92 -11.11 -21.33
C ASN A 52 13.61 -9.85 -20.75
N LEU A 53 12.80 -8.89 -20.33
CA LEU A 53 13.26 -7.68 -19.68
C LEU A 53 12.61 -7.54 -18.29
N THR A 54 13.42 -7.42 -17.24
CA THR A 54 12.96 -7.06 -15.90
C THR A 54 13.17 -5.57 -15.67
N VAL A 55 12.11 -4.87 -15.27
CA VAL A 55 12.13 -3.44 -15.00
C VAL A 55 11.66 -3.21 -13.57
N ASP A 56 12.56 -2.73 -12.72
CA ASP A 56 12.21 -2.31 -11.37
C ASP A 56 11.63 -0.91 -11.42
N ILE A 57 10.45 -0.72 -10.81
CA ILE A 57 9.74 0.55 -10.79
C ILE A 57 9.48 1.00 -9.35
N GLY A 58 9.61 2.28 -9.08
CA GLY A 58 9.40 2.88 -7.76
C GLY A 58 9.55 4.39 -7.85
N SER A 59 9.07 5.10 -6.84
CA SER A 59 9.30 6.54 -6.73
C SER A 59 10.54 6.86 -5.89
N GLU A 60 10.45 7.79 -4.95
CA GLU A 60 11.55 8.15 -4.06
C GLU A 60 11.85 7.04 -3.03
N GLN A 61 13.13 6.87 -2.69
CA GLN A 61 13.54 5.93 -1.65
C GLN A 61 13.27 6.53 -0.26
N LEU A 62 12.42 5.89 0.53
CA LEU A 62 12.00 6.35 1.85
C LEU A 62 12.09 5.23 2.88
N SER A 63 12.39 5.58 4.13
CA SER A 63 12.12 4.68 5.25
C SER A 63 10.62 4.67 5.58
N TYR A 64 10.14 3.62 6.24
CA TYR A 64 8.74 3.61 6.74
C TYR A 64 8.47 4.77 7.72
N LYS A 65 9.50 5.18 8.48
CA LYS A 65 9.43 6.38 9.31
C LYS A 65 9.18 7.64 8.47
N ASP A 66 9.91 7.81 7.38
CA ASP A 66 9.73 8.97 6.49
C ASP A 66 8.36 8.95 5.84
N MET A 67 7.88 7.77 5.42
CA MET A 67 6.53 7.61 4.88
C MET A 67 5.45 8.03 5.90
N MET A 68 5.58 7.61 7.17
CA MET A 68 4.65 8.00 8.24
C MET A 68 4.67 9.51 8.48
N LEU A 69 5.87 10.13 8.52
CA LEU A 69 6.00 11.57 8.72
C LEU A 69 5.47 12.37 7.53
N LYS A 70 5.71 11.93 6.30
CA LYS A 70 5.16 12.55 5.09
C LYS A 70 3.64 12.40 5.04
N THR A 71 3.09 11.24 5.42
CA THR A 71 1.64 11.04 5.55
C THR A 71 1.06 11.96 6.61
N ALA A 72 1.69 12.09 7.78
CA ALA A 72 1.27 13.01 8.83
C ALA A 72 1.22 14.46 8.32
N LYS A 73 2.22 14.88 7.55
CA LYS A 73 2.28 16.21 6.94
C LYS A 73 1.12 16.44 5.96
N VAL A 74 0.80 15.45 5.12
CA VAL A 74 -0.33 15.54 4.17
C VAL A 74 -1.67 15.65 4.90
N LEU A 75 -1.80 14.98 6.05
CA LEU A 75 -3.00 15.01 6.91
C LEU A 75 -3.05 16.23 7.86
N ASP A 76 -2.07 17.13 7.78
CA ASP A 76 -1.88 18.26 8.72
C ASP A 76 -1.82 17.81 10.18
N LEU A 77 -1.17 16.69 10.46
CA LEU A 77 -1.03 16.09 11.78
C LEU A 77 0.42 16.18 12.27
N LYS A 78 0.60 16.61 13.54
CA LYS A 78 1.91 16.56 14.20
C LYS A 78 2.09 15.19 14.86
N ARG A 79 3.13 14.45 14.46
CA ARG A 79 3.41 13.09 14.96
C ARG A 79 4.85 12.97 15.44
N ILE A 80 5.03 12.21 16.51
CA ILE A 80 6.35 11.87 17.05
C ILE A 80 6.52 10.36 16.89
N ILE A 81 7.63 9.95 16.26
CA ILE A 81 7.95 8.53 16.07
C ILE A 81 9.12 8.16 16.96
N LEU A 82 8.88 7.21 17.88
CA LEU A 82 9.84 6.71 18.85
C LEU A 82 10.17 5.24 18.52
N PRO A 83 11.33 4.95 17.93
CA PRO A 83 11.73 3.58 17.67
C PRO A 83 12.07 2.85 18.99
N LEU A 84 11.40 1.72 19.25
CA LEU A 84 11.66 0.85 20.39
C LEU A 84 12.56 -0.31 19.98
N PRO A 85 13.74 -0.48 20.61
CA PRO A 85 14.74 -1.47 20.17
C PRO A 85 14.35 -2.93 20.47
N PHE A 86 13.39 -3.17 21.37
CA PHE A 86 13.07 -4.50 21.91
C PHE A 86 11.71 -5.07 21.47
N MET A 87 11.04 -4.47 20.48
CA MET A 87 9.74 -4.96 20.05
C MET A 87 9.89 -6.19 19.15
N SER A 88 9.37 -7.35 19.60
CA SER A 88 9.34 -8.57 18.81
C SER A 88 8.32 -8.48 17.65
N ILE A 89 8.46 -9.35 16.64
CA ILE A 89 7.52 -9.39 15.50
C ILE A 89 6.09 -9.68 15.98
N ASN A 90 5.93 -10.64 16.89
CA ASN A 90 4.60 -11.01 17.38
C ASN A 90 3.95 -9.85 18.15
N LEU A 91 4.70 -9.16 19.00
CA LEU A 91 4.22 -7.99 19.74
C LEU A 91 3.88 -6.85 18.77
N SER A 92 4.71 -6.63 17.76
CA SER A 92 4.50 -5.65 16.70
C SER A 92 3.22 -5.92 15.90
N SER A 93 2.99 -7.20 15.54
CA SER A 93 1.80 -7.61 14.78
C SER A 93 0.53 -7.48 15.59
N TYR A 94 0.59 -7.80 16.90
CA TYR A 94 -0.54 -7.65 17.82
C TYR A 94 -0.90 -6.17 18.01
N TRP A 95 0.11 -5.33 18.16
CA TRP A 95 -0.05 -3.88 18.28
C TRP A 95 -0.66 -3.27 17.00
N LEU A 96 -0.20 -3.69 15.80
CA LEU A 96 -0.79 -3.24 14.55
C LEU A 96 -2.26 -3.64 14.42
N ASN A 97 -2.61 -4.87 14.77
CA ASN A 97 -3.99 -5.35 14.71
C ASN A 97 -4.95 -4.54 15.60
N LEU A 98 -4.44 -3.95 16.69
CA LEU A 98 -5.25 -3.12 17.58
C LEU A 98 -5.63 -1.76 16.95
N PHE A 99 -4.78 -1.21 16.10
CA PHE A 99 -4.94 0.14 15.54
C PHE A 99 -5.30 0.16 14.05
N THR A 100 -5.22 -0.97 13.37
CA THR A 100 -5.49 -1.07 11.94
C THR A 100 -6.55 -2.14 11.64
N PRO A 101 -7.30 -2.02 10.54
CA PRO A 101 -8.29 -3.02 10.14
C PRO A 101 -7.66 -4.28 9.51
N VAL A 102 -6.33 -4.31 9.41
CA VAL A 102 -5.60 -5.41 8.75
C VAL A 102 -5.54 -6.63 9.66
N PRO A 103 -5.98 -7.83 9.21
CA PRO A 103 -5.93 -9.05 10.00
C PRO A 103 -4.53 -9.40 10.50
N PHE A 104 -4.43 -9.98 11.70
CA PHE A 104 -3.14 -10.32 12.34
C PHE A 104 -2.20 -11.14 11.44
N SER A 105 -2.72 -12.13 10.72
CA SER A 105 -1.92 -12.97 9.82
C SER A 105 -1.28 -12.17 8.69
N VAL A 106 -2.05 -11.23 8.12
CA VAL A 106 -1.56 -10.33 7.07
C VAL A 106 -0.56 -9.33 7.63
N ALA A 107 -0.87 -8.70 8.78
CA ALA A 107 0.03 -7.78 9.46
C ALA A 107 1.37 -8.45 9.81
N LYS A 108 1.34 -9.71 10.29
CA LYS A 108 2.55 -10.47 10.58
C LYS A 108 3.40 -10.72 9.33
N ALA A 109 2.79 -11.19 8.24
CA ALA A 109 3.49 -11.42 6.98
C ALA A 109 4.11 -10.13 6.42
N LEU A 110 3.36 -9.02 6.48
CA LEU A 110 3.88 -7.71 6.08
C LEU A 110 5.09 -7.29 6.92
N ILE A 111 5.02 -7.38 8.25
CA ILE A 111 6.14 -7.02 9.13
C ILE A 111 7.37 -7.90 8.89
N GLU A 112 7.18 -9.18 8.62
CA GLU A 112 8.28 -10.06 8.24
C GLU A 112 8.96 -9.60 6.95
N GLY A 113 8.17 -9.17 5.96
CA GLY A 113 8.66 -8.59 4.71
C GLY A 113 9.38 -7.24 4.90
N LEU A 114 8.97 -6.43 5.91
CA LEU A 114 9.58 -5.13 6.20
C LEU A 114 11.02 -5.20 6.75
N LYS A 115 11.54 -6.37 7.05
CA LYS A 115 12.94 -6.55 7.47
C LYS A 115 13.94 -6.40 6.33
N SER A 116 13.49 -6.63 5.11
CA SER A 116 14.31 -6.52 3.91
C SER A 116 14.00 -5.21 3.19
N GLU A 117 15.03 -4.55 2.71
CA GLU A 117 14.86 -3.37 1.87
C GLU A 117 14.23 -3.75 0.54
N VAL A 118 13.27 -2.95 0.10
CA VAL A 118 12.58 -3.11 -1.18
C VAL A 118 12.88 -1.86 -2.01
N THR A 119 14.03 -1.89 -2.67
CA THR A 119 14.53 -0.77 -3.48
C THR A 119 14.83 -1.22 -4.90
N ILE A 120 14.81 -0.29 -5.84
CA ILE A 120 15.16 -0.51 -7.24
C ILE A 120 16.59 -1.06 -7.32
N GLN A 121 16.79 -2.15 -8.06
CA GLN A 121 18.07 -2.82 -8.25
C GLN A 121 18.67 -2.61 -9.65
N ASN A 122 17.88 -2.06 -10.58
CA ASN A 122 18.33 -1.77 -11.95
C ASN A 122 17.81 -0.41 -12.44
N ASP A 123 18.43 0.13 -13.47
CA ASP A 123 18.09 1.41 -14.08
C ASP A 123 17.20 1.27 -15.34
N ASN A 124 16.65 0.08 -15.57
CA ASN A 124 15.86 -0.23 -16.76
C ASN A 124 14.62 0.67 -16.91
N ALA A 125 14.02 1.12 -15.80
CA ALA A 125 12.90 2.06 -15.86
C ALA A 125 13.32 3.38 -16.55
N VAL A 126 14.46 3.94 -16.18
CA VAL A 126 14.97 5.17 -16.79
C VAL A 126 15.38 4.94 -18.24
N LYS A 127 15.99 3.80 -18.53
CA LYS A 127 16.49 3.45 -19.86
C LYS A 127 15.39 3.21 -20.88
N TYR A 128 14.38 2.46 -20.50
CA TYR A 128 13.31 2.02 -21.41
C TYR A 128 12.05 2.89 -21.36
N PHE A 129 11.88 3.67 -20.28
CA PHE A 129 10.76 4.59 -20.11
C PHE A 129 11.23 6.01 -19.71
N PRO A 130 12.09 6.66 -20.51
CA PRO A 130 12.76 7.91 -20.13
C PRO A 130 11.83 9.09 -19.90
N THR A 131 10.63 9.05 -20.44
CA THR A 131 9.61 10.09 -20.26
C THR A 131 8.78 9.92 -18.99
N MET A 132 8.83 8.74 -18.38
CA MET A 132 8.05 8.44 -17.18
C MET A 132 8.75 8.98 -15.94
N LYS A 133 7.99 9.72 -15.14
CA LYS A 133 8.45 10.29 -13.87
C LYS A 133 7.39 9.96 -12.81
N PRO A 134 7.60 8.91 -12.00
CA PRO A 134 6.68 8.59 -10.92
C PRO A 134 6.43 9.80 -10.01
N ILE A 135 5.19 9.99 -9.58
CA ILE A 135 4.82 11.09 -8.70
C ILE A 135 5.44 10.89 -7.31
N SER A 136 5.59 11.98 -6.56
CA SER A 136 6.14 11.94 -5.21
C SER A 136 5.26 11.11 -4.26
N TYR A 137 5.84 10.58 -3.19
CA TYR A 137 5.07 9.89 -2.16
C TYR A 137 3.98 10.78 -1.55
N GLU A 138 4.28 12.06 -1.29
CA GLU A 138 3.29 13.00 -0.74
C GLU A 138 2.10 13.20 -1.68
N ASP A 139 2.33 13.31 -2.97
CA ASP A 139 1.26 13.45 -3.95
C ASP A 139 0.47 12.16 -4.14
N SER A 140 1.14 11.00 -4.09
CA SER A 140 0.48 9.70 -4.09
C SER A 140 -0.46 9.54 -2.89
N VAL A 141 -0.03 9.99 -1.71
CA VAL A 141 -0.86 9.97 -0.49
C VAL A 141 -2.05 10.92 -0.61
N LYS A 142 -1.86 12.15 -1.12
CA LYS A 142 -2.96 13.10 -1.35
C LYS A 142 -4.02 12.52 -2.28
N ASN A 143 -3.60 11.93 -3.40
CA ASN A 143 -4.50 11.30 -4.36
C ASN A 143 -5.28 10.14 -3.71
N ALA A 144 -4.58 9.27 -2.98
CA ALA A 144 -5.21 8.14 -2.30
C ALA A 144 -6.23 8.58 -1.23
N ILE A 145 -5.94 9.63 -0.46
CA ILE A 145 -6.88 10.18 0.53
C ILE A 145 -8.11 10.76 -0.18
N LYS A 146 -7.90 11.53 -1.23
CA LYS A 146 -9.00 12.09 -2.03
C LYS A 146 -9.92 11.00 -2.57
N GLU A 147 -9.38 9.93 -3.16
CA GLU A 147 -10.16 8.78 -3.63
C GLU A 147 -10.97 8.12 -2.51
N ILE A 148 -10.39 8.04 -1.30
CA ILE A 148 -11.07 7.48 -0.13
C ILE A 148 -12.23 8.37 0.30
N GLU A 149 -12.04 9.68 0.36
CA GLU A 149 -13.06 10.65 0.75
C GLU A 149 -14.20 10.71 -0.26
N GLU A 150 -13.91 10.59 -1.55
CA GLU A 150 -14.89 10.57 -2.64
C GLU A 150 -15.58 9.19 -2.80
N ASN A 151 -15.31 8.22 -1.92
CA ASN A 151 -15.81 6.84 -1.98
C ASN A 151 -15.54 6.11 -3.32
N GLN A 152 -14.48 6.48 -4.01
CA GLN A 152 -14.08 5.89 -5.30
C GLN A 152 -13.26 4.59 -5.14
N VAL A 153 -12.88 4.24 -3.93
CA VAL A 153 -12.12 3.01 -3.65
C VAL A 153 -13.09 1.83 -3.58
N ILE A 154 -12.99 0.92 -4.55
CA ILE A 154 -13.87 -0.24 -4.71
C ILE A 154 -13.69 -1.26 -3.58
N SER A 155 -12.47 -1.39 -3.03
CA SER A 155 -12.18 -2.33 -1.95
C SER A 155 -11.32 -1.68 -0.86
N ARG A 156 -11.75 -1.78 0.39
CA ARG A 156 -11.01 -1.32 1.57
C ARG A 156 -10.84 -2.46 2.56
N TRP A 157 -9.74 -2.44 3.29
CA TRP A 157 -9.56 -3.39 4.40
C TRP A 157 -10.59 -3.19 5.53
N ASN A 158 -11.16 -1.99 5.67
CA ASN A 158 -12.27 -1.72 6.58
C ASN A 158 -13.56 -2.44 6.18
N ASP A 159 -13.77 -2.67 4.89
CA ASP A 159 -14.97 -3.30 4.36
C ASP A 159 -14.91 -4.83 4.49
N THR A 160 -13.70 -5.39 4.68
CA THR A 160 -13.49 -6.82 5.01
C THR A 160 -13.67 -7.10 6.51
N GLY A 161 -14.33 -6.19 7.22
CA GLY A 161 -14.53 -6.26 8.66
C GLY A 161 -15.04 -7.62 9.14
N SER A 162 -14.46 -8.07 10.23
CA SER A 162 -14.63 -9.30 10.97
C SER A 162 -16.08 -9.69 11.35
N GLY A 163 -17.09 -8.99 10.87
CA GLY A 163 -18.51 -9.25 11.20
C GLY A 163 -19.32 -9.96 10.10
N ILE A 164 -18.87 -9.94 8.86
CA ILE A 164 -19.66 -10.49 7.75
C ILE A 164 -19.32 -11.97 7.49
N TRP A 165 -18.07 -12.37 7.73
CA TRP A 165 -17.62 -13.75 7.49
C TRP A 165 -17.96 -14.73 8.60
N GLU A 166 -18.20 -14.26 9.84
CA GLU A 166 -18.57 -15.14 10.96
C GLU A 166 -20.07 -15.40 11.07
N LYS A 167 -20.94 -14.61 10.43
CA LYS A 167 -22.42 -14.76 10.58
C LYS A 167 -23.12 -15.48 9.44
N ASN A 168 -22.49 -15.64 8.29
CA ASN A 168 -23.08 -16.36 7.15
C ASN A 168 -22.25 -17.60 6.79
N SER A 169 -21.91 -18.39 7.80
CA SER A 169 -21.37 -19.71 7.56
C SER A 169 -22.45 -20.58 6.90
N SER A 170 -22.17 -21.01 5.71
CA SER A 170 -22.61 -22.21 5.02
C SER A 170 -23.74 -22.15 4.00
N ASN A 171 -24.67 -21.18 3.97
CA ASN A 171 -25.76 -21.29 3.02
C ASN A 171 -25.98 -20.14 2.01
N GLU A 172 -25.33 -18.99 2.15
CA GLU A 172 -25.52 -17.86 1.22
C GLU A 172 -24.35 -17.60 0.26
N ILE A 173 -23.16 -18.13 0.54
CA ILE A 173 -21.99 -17.96 -0.34
C ILE A 173 -22.12 -18.73 -1.67
N SER A 174 -22.97 -19.76 -1.70
CA SER A 174 -23.21 -20.53 -2.93
C SER A 174 -24.08 -19.80 -3.97
N GLN A 175 -24.67 -18.66 -3.62
CA GLN A 175 -25.54 -17.89 -4.52
C GLN A 175 -25.01 -16.48 -4.87
N ALA A 176 -23.89 -16.06 -4.32
CA ALA A 176 -23.23 -14.82 -4.73
C ALA A 176 -22.47 -15.01 -6.04
N LEU A 177 -23.21 -15.06 -7.15
CA LEU A 177 -22.62 -14.92 -8.47
C LEU A 177 -22.23 -13.45 -8.67
N TYR A 178 -20.93 -13.16 -8.69
CA TYR A 178 -20.44 -11.84 -9.11
C TYR A 178 -20.64 -11.74 -10.63
N MET A 179 -21.74 -11.12 -11.06
CA MET A 179 -21.94 -10.79 -12.48
C MET A 179 -21.53 -9.34 -12.71
N ASP A 180 -20.31 -9.13 -13.18
CA ASP A 180 -19.93 -7.86 -13.83
C ASP A 180 -20.35 -7.95 -15.31
N ARG A 181 -21.48 -7.37 -15.64
CA ARG A 181 -22.01 -7.32 -17.01
C ARG A 181 -21.69 -5.96 -17.61
N LYS A 182 -20.63 -5.89 -18.42
CA LYS A 182 -20.37 -4.73 -19.30
C LYS A 182 -21.09 -4.96 -20.64
N GLU A 183 -22.09 -4.18 -20.91
CA GLU A 183 -22.69 -4.09 -22.23
C GLU A 183 -21.91 -3.05 -23.04
N ALA A 184 -21.29 -3.49 -24.13
CA ALA A 184 -20.71 -2.61 -25.13
C ALA A 184 -21.67 -2.56 -26.31
N ASP A 185 -22.25 -1.42 -26.60
CA ASP A 185 -22.94 -1.17 -27.87
C ASP A 185 -21.90 -1.19 -29.00
N ILE A 186 -21.98 -2.20 -29.83
CA ILE A 186 -21.23 -2.29 -31.10
C ILE A 186 -22.15 -1.72 -32.18
N SER A 187 -21.94 -0.46 -32.53
CA SER A 187 -22.52 0.17 -33.72
C SER A 187 -21.58 0.04 -34.90
#